data_cc26b69e8a07fa48a4569433d484a12b
#
_entry.id   cc26b69e8a07fa48a4569433d484a12b
#
_cell.length_a   1.000
_cell.length_b   1.000
_cell.length_c   1.000
_cell.angle_alpha   90.00
_cell.angle_beta   90.00
_cell.angle_gamma   90.00
#
_symmetry.space_group_name_H-M   'P 1'
#
loop_
_entity.id
_entity.type
_entity.pdbx_description
1 polymer ?
#
loop_
_entity_poly.entity_id
_entity_poly.type
_entity_poly.pdbx_seq_one_letter_code
_entity_poly.pdbx_strand_id
1 'polypeptide(L)'
;MPLSSPTRRLVIVVRADPVICGHSGEARNLAEVAITRGFDDVRIVTWPIPTLQAAGLPLKPLDAVLPYSDGITVERPDPVGDYKVPDARFYGGIVGRLVELFTDGVPTVAMSLYLTPHATAVADAVAVARASGLPTDVTTIAEAVGSDITNVVRTSVEEQLFGAAAQVFTTYLGQDHCVAVSQFTKDLIVESAEAIDARHGTAFAAMCRARVDISYPAIDSRQFTDLDRSRLDAVLARRGLRDDGYVLFLSRVTKAKGVDDLIDGYAASHARERVPLVIAGTGPEAPALRARAAASSCADRIVFFDDVDDDEKTFLMAGSTAYVLASKPRPEFVETFGIALVEKMLAGGGPVITTATGGIPEAVGDHALIVPVADPMSIAQALDDAIMRTSPAERAQRAAAAREFAMQFDRINVFDRLFARVDPTTAAA
;
A
#
# COMPACT_ATOMS: atom_id res chain seq x y z
N MET A 1 9.15 4.43 44.16
CA MET A 1 8.62 3.77 42.96
C MET A 1 8.95 4.69 41.79
N PRO A 2 9.59 4.24 40.72
CA PRO A 2 9.68 5.06 39.52
C PRO A 2 8.24 5.32 39.02
N LEU A 3 7.92 6.58 38.77
CA LEU A 3 6.68 6.95 38.09
C LEU A 3 6.69 6.21 36.76
N SER A 4 5.73 5.31 36.56
CA SER A 4 5.53 4.71 35.23
C SER A 4 5.34 5.86 34.25
N SER A 5 6.05 5.83 33.13
CA SER A 5 5.81 6.77 32.04
C SER A 5 4.30 6.79 31.74
N PRO A 6 3.71 7.94 31.45
CA PRO A 6 2.29 7.97 31.11
C PRO A 6 2.03 7.08 29.90
N THR A 7 1.00 6.25 29.96
CA THR A 7 0.53 5.43 28.85
C THR A 7 0.32 6.31 27.61
N ARG A 8 0.88 5.91 26.47
CA ARG A 8 0.72 6.61 25.20
C ARG A 8 -0.04 5.72 24.23
N ARG A 9 -0.94 6.31 23.48
CA ARG A 9 -1.78 5.57 22.52
C ARG A 9 -1.52 5.97 21.11
N LEU A 10 -1.46 4.96 20.21
CA LEU A 10 -1.61 5.11 18.77
C LEU A 10 -2.96 4.55 18.32
N VAL A 11 -3.76 5.34 17.64
CA VAL A 11 -5.00 4.90 16.99
C VAL A 11 -4.80 4.97 15.47
N ILE A 12 -5.02 3.86 14.75
CA ILE A 12 -4.97 3.81 13.29
C ILE A 12 -6.37 3.50 12.76
N VAL A 13 -6.96 4.41 11.99
CA VAL A 13 -8.24 4.21 11.34
C VAL A 13 -8.01 3.79 9.89
N VAL A 14 -8.41 2.56 9.54
CA VAL A 14 -8.06 1.95 8.26
C VAL A 14 -9.00 0.79 7.91
N ARG A 15 -9.01 0.38 6.65
CA ARG A 15 -9.56 -0.93 6.24
C ARG A 15 -8.53 -2.01 6.57
N ALA A 16 -8.52 -2.45 7.84
CA ALA A 16 -7.54 -3.41 8.35
C ALA A 16 -7.80 -4.85 7.91
N ASP A 17 -6.90 -5.76 8.27
CA ASP A 17 -7.11 -7.20 8.09
C ASP A 17 -8.54 -7.61 8.47
N PRO A 18 -9.18 -8.50 7.70
CA PRO A 18 -8.59 -9.35 6.66
C PRO A 18 -8.58 -8.75 5.25
N VAL A 19 -8.73 -7.43 5.07
CA VAL A 19 -8.76 -6.80 3.74
C VAL A 19 -7.38 -6.92 3.07
N ILE A 20 -7.36 -7.46 1.85
CA ILE A 20 -6.15 -7.56 1.03
C ILE A 20 -5.90 -6.22 0.33
N CYS A 21 -5.14 -5.34 0.97
CA CYS A 21 -4.70 -4.09 0.37
C CYS A 21 -3.40 -3.57 1.02
N GLY A 22 -2.71 -2.65 0.34
CA GLY A 22 -1.48 -2.04 0.84
C GLY A 22 -1.65 -1.36 2.20
N HIS A 23 -2.74 -0.62 2.40
CA HIS A 23 -3.01 0.11 3.65
C HIS A 23 -3.26 -0.82 4.86
N SER A 24 -3.87 -2.01 4.63
CA SER A 24 -4.04 -3.01 5.69
C SER A 24 -2.68 -3.52 6.17
N GLY A 25 -1.77 -3.82 5.23
CA GLY A 25 -0.39 -4.22 5.54
C GLY A 25 0.41 -3.11 6.22
N GLU A 26 0.27 -1.89 5.73
CA GLU A 26 0.92 -0.71 6.30
C GLU A 26 0.46 -0.41 7.72
N ALA A 27 -0.84 -0.45 7.98
CA ALA A 27 -1.39 -0.28 9.33
C ALA A 27 -0.82 -1.30 10.31
N ARG A 28 -0.74 -2.58 9.89
CA ARG A 28 -0.09 -3.63 10.68
C ARG A 28 1.38 -3.28 10.95
N ASN A 29 2.13 -2.91 9.92
CA ASN A 29 3.55 -2.61 10.03
C ASN A 29 3.82 -1.43 10.96
N LEU A 30 3.03 -0.36 10.86
CA LEU A 30 3.13 0.80 11.75
C LEU A 30 2.75 0.45 13.20
N ALA A 31 1.68 -0.34 13.40
CA ALA A 31 1.26 -0.80 14.72
C ALA A 31 2.34 -1.63 15.42
N GLU A 32 2.96 -2.57 14.71
CA GLU A 32 4.03 -3.43 15.24
C GLU A 32 5.29 -2.61 15.62
N VAL A 33 5.62 -1.56 14.88
CA VAL A 33 6.72 -0.67 15.24
C VAL A 33 6.36 0.20 16.45
N ALA A 34 5.13 0.70 16.52
CA ALA A 34 4.67 1.58 17.60
C ALA A 34 4.89 0.96 18.99
N ILE A 35 4.59 -0.33 19.17
CA ILE A 35 4.84 -1.07 20.41
C ILE A 35 6.32 -0.97 20.83
N THR A 36 7.25 -1.05 19.86
CA THR A 36 8.69 -0.96 20.13
C THR A 36 9.18 0.47 20.36
N ARG A 37 8.33 1.46 20.13
CA ARG A 37 8.60 2.90 20.25
C ARG A 37 7.86 3.59 21.40
N GLY A 38 7.43 2.79 22.40
CA GLY A 38 6.85 3.30 23.64
C GLY A 38 5.38 3.73 23.53
N PHE A 39 4.65 3.17 22.57
CA PHE A 39 3.19 3.20 22.59
C PHE A 39 2.70 1.94 23.30
N ASP A 40 2.12 2.11 24.50
CA ASP A 40 1.68 0.99 25.33
C ASP A 40 0.28 0.48 24.94
N ASP A 41 -0.47 1.27 24.17
CA ASP A 41 -1.83 0.98 23.74
C ASP A 41 -1.96 1.32 22.26
N VAL A 42 -2.02 0.30 21.40
CA VAL A 42 -2.17 0.48 19.94
C VAL A 42 -3.53 -0.06 19.51
N ARG A 43 -4.36 0.80 18.94
CA ARG A 43 -5.72 0.48 18.46
C ARG A 43 -5.80 0.62 16.95
N ILE A 44 -6.20 -0.45 16.28
CA ILE A 44 -6.58 -0.39 14.86
C ILE A 44 -8.11 -0.39 14.81
N VAL A 45 -8.70 0.75 14.49
CA VAL A 45 -10.16 0.91 14.41
C VAL A 45 -10.60 0.75 12.97
N THR A 46 -11.50 -0.19 12.73
CA THR A 46 -11.92 -0.59 11.38
C THR A 46 -13.39 -0.99 11.36
N TRP A 47 -13.92 -1.24 10.16
CA TRP A 47 -15.32 -1.62 9.96
C TRP A 47 -15.56 -3.09 10.29
N PRO A 48 -16.80 -3.47 10.68
CA PRO A 48 -17.20 -4.85 10.83
C PRO A 48 -16.97 -5.67 9.55
N ILE A 49 -16.53 -6.92 9.69
CA ILE A 49 -16.23 -7.80 8.55
C ILE A 49 -17.41 -7.94 7.58
N PRO A 50 -18.65 -8.11 8.03
CA PRO A 50 -19.80 -8.19 7.10
C PRO A 50 -19.96 -6.92 6.24
N THR A 51 -19.63 -5.74 6.78
CA THR A 51 -19.66 -4.47 6.02
C THR A 51 -18.58 -4.44 4.93
N LEU A 52 -17.37 -4.90 5.26
CA LEU A 52 -16.27 -5.00 4.31
C LEU A 52 -16.56 -6.00 3.19
N GLN A 53 -17.21 -7.13 3.53
CA GLN A 53 -17.67 -8.13 2.56
C GLN A 53 -18.74 -7.56 1.61
N ALA A 54 -19.74 -6.88 2.17
CA ALA A 54 -20.82 -6.27 1.40
C ALA A 54 -20.31 -5.18 0.43
N ALA A 55 -19.20 -4.53 0.77
CA ALA A 55 -18.52 -3.57 -0.11
C ALA A 55 -17.71 -4.24 -1.24
N GLY A 56 -17.68 -5.58 -1.32
CA GLY A 56 -16.96 -6.32 -2.37
C GLY A 56 -15.44 -6.28 -2.25
N LEU A 57 -14.92 -6.00 -1.05
CA LEU A 57 -13.47 -5.96 -0.83
C LEU A 57 -12.88 -7.39 -0.82
N PRO A 58 -11.68 -7.59 -1.39
CA PRO A 58 -10.99 -8.87 -1.30
C PRO A 58 -10.55 -9.13 0.14
N LEU A 59 -10.95 -10.25 0.71
CA LEU A 59 -10.64 -10.63 2.09
C LEU A 59 -9.81 -11.92 2.13
N LYS A 60 -8.84 -11.97 3.04
CA LYS A 60 -8.16 -13.21 3.43
C LYS A 60 -9.11 -14.09 4.25
N PRO A 61 -8.96 -15.42 4.21
CA PRO A 61 -9.53 -16.30 5.23
C PRO A 61 -9.10 -15.83 6.63
N LEU A 62 -10.02 -15.88 7.60
CA LEU A 62 -9.72 -15.34 8.95
C LEU A 62 -8.64 -16.13 9.67
N ASP A 63 -8.53 -17.42 9.41
CA ASP A 63 -7.47 -18.30 9.93
C ASP A 63 -6.09 -18.08 9.27
N ALA A 64 -6.06 -17.38 8.13
CA ALA A 64 -4.81 -16.97 7.46
C ALA A 64 -4.32 -15.59 7.91
N VAL A 65 -5.07 -14.87 8.76
CA VAL A 65 -4.62 -13.59 9.32
C VAL A 65 -3.62 -13.86 10.44
N LEU A 66 -2.40 -13.38 10.27
CA LEU A 66 -1.36 -13.49 11.29
C LEU A 66 -1.80 -12.78 12.59
N PRO A 67 -1.48 -13.32 13.77
CA PRO A 67 -1.74 -12.64 15.02
C PRO A 67 -1.00 -11.30 15.10
N TYR A 68 -1.52 -10.36 15.82
CA TYR A 68 -0.83 -9.13 16.19
C TYR A 68 -0.05 -9.35 17.50
N SER A 69 1.03 -8.56 17.68
CA SER A 69 1.77 -8.55 18.93
C SER A 69 0.92 -8.06 20.13
N ASP A 70 1.30 -8.47 21.33
CA ASP A 70 0.66 -7.99 22.55
C ASP A 70 0.70 -6.45 22.62
N GLY A 71 -0.39 -5.85 23.08
CA GLY A 71 -0.56 -4.39 23.11
C GLY A 71 -1.25 -3.82 21.87
N ILE A 72 -1.45 -4.60 20.79
CA ILE A 72 -2.19 -4.20 19.61
C ILE A 72 -3.60 -4.81 19.64
N THR A 73 -4.62 -3.98 19.53
CA THR A 73 -6.02 -4.41 19.47
C THR A 73 -6.68 -3.95 18.17
N VAL A 74 -7.31 -4.88 17.45
CA VAL A 74 -8.15 -4.53 16.29
C VAL A 74 -9.59 -4.41 16.75
N GLU A 75 -10.12 -3.20 16.70
CA GLU A 75 -11.48 -2.88 17.11
C GLU A 75 -12.41 -2.73 15.91
N ARG A 76 -13.59 -3.33 16.02
CA ARG A 76 -14.64 -3.30 15.00
C ARG A 76 -15.95 -2.87 15.65
N PRO A 77 -16.12 -1.55 15.91
CA PRO A 77 -17.27 -1.05 16.63
C PRO A 77 -18.59 -1.49 15.97
N ASP A 78 -19.53 -1.89 16.80
CA ASP A 78 -20.86 -2.27 16.36
C ASP A 78 -21.60 -1.06 15.78
N PRO A 79 -22.54 -1.28 14.86
CA PRO A 79 -23.42 -0.22 14.37
C PRO A 79 -24.23 0.39 15.52
N VAL A 80 -24.24 1.72 15.62
CA VAL A 80 -24.93 2.46 16.68
C VAL A 80 -26.15 3.19 16.14
N GLY A 81 -27.25 3.16 16.90
CA GLY A 81 -28.49 3.84 16.58
C GLY A 81 -29.40 3.08 15.61
N ASP A 82 -30.62 3.56 15.46
CA ASP A 82 -31.65 3.01 14.57
C ASP A 82 -31.95 3.98 13.43
N TYR A 83 -30.91 4.33 12.65
CA TYR A 83 -31.04 5.22 11.52
C TYR A 83 -31.61 4.47 10.31
N LYS A 84 -32.48 5.16 9.56
CA LYS A 84 -33.01 4.64 8.28
C LYS A 84 -31.95 4.61 7.18
N VAL A 85 -30.83 5.30 7.37
CA VAL A 85 -29.67 5.29 6.47
C VAL A 85 -28.63 4.30 7.03
N PRO A 86 -28.41 3.14 6.39
CA PRO A 86 -27.59 2.06 6.95
C PRO A 86 -26.16 2.51 7.30
N ASP A 87 -25.51 3.30 6.43
CA ASP A 87 -24.13 3.73 6.62
C ASP A 87 -23.94 4.62 7.84
N ALA A 88 -24.97 5.39 8.25
CA ALA A 88 -24.89 6.25 9.43
C ALA A 88 -24.67 5.46 10.72
N ARG A 89 -25.21 4.25 10.82
CA ARG A 89 -25.05 3.39 12.00
C ARG A 89 -23.59 2.93 12.17
N PHE A 90 -22.96 2.52 11.10
CA PHE A 90 -21.56 2.10 11.10
C PHE A 90 -20.62 3.29 11.35
N TYR A 91 -20.88 4.41 10.69
CA TYR A 91 -20.14 5.64 10.90
C TYR A 91 -20.24 6.12 12.35
N GLY A 92 -21.45 6.12 12.92
CA GLY A 92 -21.71 6.47 14.31
C GLY A 92 -20.97 5.58 15.30
N GLY A 93 -20.83 4.28 15.01
CA GLY A 93 -20.05 3.33 15.81
C GLY A 93 -18.56 3.70 15.81
N ILE A 94 -17.98 3.95 14.64
CA ILE A 94 -16.56 4.34 14.51
C ILE A 94 -16.30 5.67 15.23
N VAL A 95 -17.07 6.71 14.93
CA VAL A 95 -16.89 8.04 15.54
C VAL A 95 -17.10 7.98 17.06
N GLY A 96 -18.15 7.26 17.52
CA GLY A 96 -18.41 7.07 18.94
C GLY A 96 -17.24 6.44 19.67
N ARG A 97 -16.69 5.36 19.11
CA ARG A 97 -15.50 4.69 19.69
C ARG A 97 -14.28 5.60 19.73
N LEU A 98 -14.03 6.35 18.67
CA LEU A 98 -12.92 7.33 18.62
C LEU A 98 -13.11 8.43 19.68
N VAL A 99 -14.31 8.94 19.88
CA VAL A 99 -14.61 9.95 20.95
C VAL A 99 -14.26 9.38 22.33
N GLU A 100 -14.63 8.11 22.61
CA GLU A 100 -14.26 7.47 23.89
C GLU A 100 -12.74 7.40 24.07
N LEU A 101 -12.00 6.99 23.03
CA LEU A 101 -10.54 6.92 23.07
C LEU A 101 -9.86 8.28 23.18
N PHE A 102 -10.49 9.34 22.69
CA PHE A 102 -9.94 10.71 22.71
C PHE A 102 -10.27 11.49 23.98
N THR A 103 -11.15 10.96 24.82
CA THR A 103 -11.63 11.65 26.03
C THR A 103 -11.36 10.87 27.32
N ASP A 104 -10.66 9.74 27.28
CA ASP A 104 -10.32 8.92 28.44
C ASP A 104 -9.06 9.40 29.21
N GLY A 105 -8.43 10.47 28.73
CA GLY A 105 -7.26 11.09 29.35
C GLY A 105 -5.92 10.49 28.94
N VAL A 106 -5.89 9.57 27.98
CA VAL A 106 -4.64 8.99 27.44
C VAL A 106 -4.16 9.82 26.24
N PRO A 107 -2.93 10.41 26.30
CA PRO A 107 -2.35 11.09 25.16
C PRO A 107 -2.34 10.19 23.91
N THR A 108 -2.96 10.66 22.85
CA THR A 108 -3.24 9.83 21.65
C THR A 108 -2.71 10.46 20.39
N VAL A 109 -2.01 9.69 19.57
CA VAL A 109 -1.79 10.00 18.15
C VAL A 109 -2.82 9.22 17.35
N ALA A 110 -3.61 9.93 16.55
CA ALA A 110 -4.65 9.33 15.70
C ALA A 110 -4.25 9.47 14.24
N MET A 111 -3.98 8.35 13.57
CA MET A 111 -3.60 8.28 12.16
C MET A 111 -4.72 7.69 11.32
N SER A 112 -5.04 8.32 10.21
CA SER A 112 -5.96 7.80 9.20
C SER A 112 -5.21 7.45 7.92
N LEU A 113 -5.32 6.20 7.49
CA LEU A 113 -4.78 5.72 6.21
C LEU A 113 -5.91 5.70 5.17
N TYR A 114 -6.03 6.75 4.41
CA TYR A 114 -7.11 7.11 3.49
C TYR A 114 -7.98 8.26 4.03
N LEU A 115 -8.43 9.17 3.15
CA LEU A 115 -9.10 10.40 3.63
C LEU A 115 -10.58 10.18 3.97
N THR A 116 -11.37 9.71 3.04
CA THR A 116 -12.81 9.51 3.27
C THR A 116 -13.16 8.03 3.21
N PRO A 117 -13.81 7.48 4.26
CA PRO A 117 -14.36 8.12 5.45
C PRO A 117 -13.40 8.19 6.67
N HIS A 118 -12.14 7.75 6.57
CA HIS A 118 -11.25 7.54 7.72
C HIS A 118 -10.84 8.86 8.39
N ALA A 119 -10.20 9.77 7.64
CA ALA A 119 -9.81 11.07 8.17
C ALA A 119 -11.03 11.91 8.57
N THR A 120 -12.16 11.76 7.86
CA THR A 120 -13.41 12.43 8.22
C THR A 120 -13.92 11.95 9.59
N ALA A 121 -13.86 10.63 9.84
CA ALA A 121 -14.25 10.06 11.14
C ALA A 121 -13.36 10.55 12.28
N VAL A 122 -12.04 10.65 12.05
CA VAL A 122 -11.09 11.22 13.03
C VAL A 122 -11.41 12.70 13.29
N ALA A 123 -11.61 13.50 12.24
CA ALA A 123 -11.94 14.92 12.37
C ALA A 123 -13.24 15.14 13.15
N ASP A 124 -14.29 14.39 12.82
CA ASP A 124 -15.58 14.47 13.54
C ASP A 124 -15.44 14.03 15.00
N ALA A 125 -14.69 12.98 15.28
CA ALA A 125 -14.45 12.52 16.65
C ALA A 125 -13.70 13.57 17.48
N VAL A 126 -12.68 14.21 16.91
CA VAL A 126 -11.95 15.33 17.57
C VAL A 126 -12.88 16.51 17.82
N ALA A 127 -13.70 16.89 16.84
CA ALA A 127 -14.67 17.98 17.01
C ALA A 127 -15.68 17.68 18.13
N VAL A 128 -16.23 16.48 18.18
CA VAL A 128 -17.15 16.03 19.23
C VAL A 128 -16.45 16.01 20.59
N ALA A 129 -15.23 15.43 20.68
CA ALA A 129 -14.47 15.38 21.93
C ALA A 129 -14.23 16.79 22.49
N ARG A 130 -13.77 17.72 21.68
CA ARG A 130 -13.57 19.14 22.06
C ARG A 130 -14.87 19.82 22.47
N ALA A 131 -15.96 19.60 21.76
CA ALA A 131 -17.27 20.18 22.07
C ALA A 131 -17.88 19.61 23.36
N SER A 132 -17.50 18.40 23.77
CA SER A 132 -17.98 17.78 25.01
C SER A 132 -17.44 18.43 26.27
N GLY A 133 -16.37 19.23 26.16
CA GLY A 133 -15.67 19.82 27.30
C GLY A 133 -14.82 18.83 28.12
N LEU A 134 -14.68 17.59 27.65
CA LEU A 134 -13.79 16.61 28.26
C LEU A 134 -12.32 16.86 27.89
N PRO A 135 -11.36 16.45 28.72
CA PRO A 135 -9.94 16.54 28.38
C PRO A 135 -9.65 15.79 27.08
N THR A 136 -9.01 16.48 26.14
CA THR A 136 -8.69 15.91 24.82
C THR A 136 -7.23 16.24 24.50
N ASP A 137 -6.39 15.22 24.46
CA ASP A 137 -4.99 15.29 24.07
C ASP A 137 -4.77 14.37 22.86
N VAL A 138 -5.03 14.91 21.66
CA VAL A 138 -4.99 14.17 20.39
C VAL A 138 -4.20 14.94 19.35
N THR A 139 -3.18 14.32 18.81
CA THR A 139 -2.48 14.76 17.58
C THR A 139 -2.94 13.91 16.42
N THR A 140 -3.28 14.54 15.30
CA THR A 140 -3.87 13.86 14.15
C THR A 140 -2.94 13.82 12.95
N ILE A 141 -2.91 12.68 12.26
CA ILE A 141 -2.18 12.46 11.01
C ILE A 141 -3.16 11.95 9.96
N ALA A 142 -3.21 12.60 8.79
CA ALA A 142 -3.94 12.06 7.65
C ALA A 142 -3.00 11.71 6.52
N GLU A 143 -3.10 10.47 6.04
CA GLU A 143 -2.34 9.98 4.90
C GLU A 143 -3.24 9.90 3.66
N ALA A 144 -2.82 10.59 2.60
CA ALA A 144 -3.45 10.55 1.30
C ALA A 144 -2.72 9.59 0.36
N VAL A 145 -3.49 8.75 -0.32
CA VAL A 145 -2.99 7.72 -1.23
C VAL A 145 -3.21 8.06 -2.71
N GLY A 146 -3.79 9.21 -2.99
CA GLY A 146 -4.05 9.76 -4.33
C GLY A 146 -5.48 9.53 -4.82
N SER A 147 -5.98 8.31 -4.90
CA SER A 147 -7.34 8.02 -5.38
C SER A 147 -8.45 8.57 -4.49
N ASP A 148 -8.17 8.78 -3.22
CA ASP A 148 -9.06 9.37 -2.22
C ASP A 148 -9.30 10.88 -2.42
N ILE A 149 -8.40 11.57 -3.09
CA ILE A 149 -8.59 12.96 -3.52
C ILE A 149 -8.99 13.01 -4.98
N THR A 150 -8.22 12.39 -5.88
CA THR A 150 -8.39 12.57 -7.32
C THR A 150 -9.74 12.11 -7.83
N ASN A 151 -10.30 11.02 -7.30
CA ASN A 151 -11.63 10.56 -7.70
C ASN A 151 -12.72 11.54 -7.30
N VAL A 152 -12.67 12.08 -6.07
CA VAL A 152 -13.64 13.07 -5.60
C VAL A 152 -13.49 14.38 -6.36
N VAL A 153 -12.26 14.86 -6.56
CA VAL A 153 -12.01 16.13 -7.26
C VAL A 153 -12.40 16.01 -8.73
N ARG A 154 -12.05 14.94 -9.41
CA ARG A 154 -12.43 14.71 -10.80
C ARG A 154 -13.95 14.78 -10.97
N THR A 155 -14.68 13.99 -10.18
CA THR A 155 -16.16 14.02 -10.20
C THR A 155 -16.70 15.43 -9.89
N SER A 156 -16.10 16.11 -8.93
CA SER A 156 -16.53 17.47 -8.56
C SER A 156 -16.27 18.49 -9.67
N VAL A 157 -15.17 18.35 -10.41
CA VAL A 157 -14.86 19.21 -11.56
C VAL A 157 -15.81 18.91 -12.73
N GLU A 158 -16.01 17.65 -13.05
CA GLU A 158 -16.86 17.18 -14.17
C GLU A 158 -18.35 17.53 -13.90
N GLU A 159 -18.85 17.29 -12.69
CA GLU A 159 -20.26 17.47 -12.31
C GLU A 159 -20.56 18.81 -11.61
N GLN A 160 -19.55 19.65 -11.44
CA GLN A 160 -19.67 20.97 -10.77
C GLN A 160 -20.05 20.88 -9.28
N LEU A 161 -19.61 19.83 -8.60
CA LEU A 161 -19.92 19.55 -7.19
C LEU A 161 -18.84 20.08 -6.23
N PHE A 162 -18.62 21.40 -6.20
CA PHE A 162 -17.59 22.04 -5.36
C PHE A 162 -17.57 21.55 -3.91
N GLY A 163 -18.73 21.39 -3.29
CA GLY A 163 -18.84 21.06 -1.87
C GLY A 163 -18.10 19.78 -1.47
N ALA A 164 -18.14 18.73 -2.30
CA ALA A 164 -17.48 17.46 -2.02
C ALA A 164 -15.94 17.60 -2.07
N ALA A 165 -15.40 18.32 -3.06
CA ALA A 165 -13.97 18.61 -3.14
C ALA A 165 -13.50 19.48 -1.96
N ALA A 166 -14.25 20.54 -1.63
CA ALA A 166 -13.95 21.41 -0.50
C ALA A 166 -13.94 20.63 0.81
N GLN A 167 -14.88 19.68 1.01
CA GLN A 167 -14.92 18.83 2.19
C GLN A 167 -13.65 18.00 2.32
N VAL A 168 -13.23 17.31 1.24
CA VAL A 168 -12.03 16.46 1.26
C VAL A 168 -10.78 17.28 1.59
N PHE A 169 -10.57 18.41 0.90
CA PHE A 169 -9.40 19.27 1.17
C PHE A 169 -9.44 19.88 2.58
N THR A 170 -10.60 20.34 3.03
CA THR A 170 -10.73 20.92 4.38
C THR A 170 -10.48 19.86 5.46
N THR A 171 -11.03 18.67 5.30
CA THR A 171 -10.80 17.56 6.25
C THR A 171 -9.32 17.17 6.29
N TYR A 172 -8.69 17.05 5.11
CA TYR A 172 -7.27 16.69 5.02
C TYR A 172 -6.38 17.78 5.64
N LEU A 173 -6.51 19.02 5.16
CA LEU A 173 -5.72 20.14 5.62
C LEU A 173 -6.06 20.59 7.06
N GLY A 174 -7.15 20.13 7.62
CA GLY A 174 -7.54 20.36 9.01
C GLY A 174 -6.83 19.47 10.02
N GLN A 175 -6.12 18.42 9.58
CA GLN A 175 -5.34 17.56 10.46
C GLN A 175 -4.04 18.27 10.90
N ASP A 176 -3.46 17.85 12.03
CA ASP A 176 -2.22 18.43 12.53
C ASP A 176 -1.06 18.14 11.56
N HIS A 177 -0.99 16.93 11.04
CA HIS A 177 -0.01 16.48 10.03
C HIS A 177 -0.72 15.89 8.81
N CYS A 178 -0.30 16.34 7.63
CA CYS A 178 -0.82 15.86 6.35
C CYS A 178 0.34 15.19 5.61
N VAL A 179 0.18 13.93 5.20
CA VAL A 179 1.20 13.21 4.46
C VAL A 179 0.64 12.56 3.20
N ALA A 180 1.48 12.36 2.21
CA ALA A 180 1.18 11.64 0.98
C ALA A 180 2.17 10.49 0.80
N VAL A 181 1.73 9.38 0.22
CA VAL A 181 2.52 8.15 0.07
C VAL A 181 3.69 8.26 -0.92
N SER A 182 3.80 9.36 -1.66
CA SER A 182 4.89 9.64 -2.60
C SER A 182 4.89 11.11 -3.04
N GLN A 183 5.99 11.58 -3.64
CA GLN A 183 6.03 12.89 -4.28
C GLN A 183 5.00 12.96 -5.42
N PHE A 184 4.89 11.90 -6.21
CA PHE A 184 3.85 11.81 -7.25
C PHE A 184 2.46 12.04 -6.67
N THR A 185 2.13 11.42 -5.55
CA THR A 185 0.82 11.62 -4.89
C THR A 185 0.65 13.05 -4.40
N LYS A 186 1.69 13.65 -3.81
CA LYS A 186 1.66 15.06 -3.42
C LYS A 186 1.41 15.97 -4.62
N ASP A 187 2.10 15.75 -5.73
CA ASP A 187 1.95 16.57 -6.94
C ASP A 187 0.52 16.42 -7.52
N LEU A 188 -0.02 15.21 -7.52
CA LEU A 188 -1.40 14.93 -7.94
C LEU A 188 -2.45 15.63 -7.06
N ILE A 189 -2.19 15.70 -5.74
CA ILE A 189 -3.02 16.43 -4.79
C ILE A 189 -2.98 17.93 -5.09
N VAL A 190 -1.80 18.47 -5.33
CA VAL A 190 -1.61 19.90 -5.65
C VAL A 190 -2.30 20.24 -6.97
N GLU A 191 -2.12 19.43 -8.02
CA GLU A 191 -2.78 19.62 -9.32
C GLU A 191 -4.31 19.59 -9.17
N SER A 192 -4.83 18.64 -8.39
CA SER A 192 -6.26 18.56 -8.08
C SER A 192 -6.76 19.82 -7.35
N ALA A 193 -5.97 20.33 -6.40
CA ALA A 193 -6.30 21.55 -5.69
C ALA A 193 -6.27 22.79 -6.60
N GLU A 194 -5.29 22.87 -7.54
CA GLU A 194 -5.21 23.94 -8.54
C GLU A 194 -6.46 23.99 -9.44
N ALA A 195 -6.98 22.82 -9.85
CA ALA A 195 -8.18 22.73 -10.64
C ALA A 195 -9.42 23.32 -9.90
N ILE A 196 -9.51 23.08 -8.61
CA ILE A 196 -10.57 23.65 -7.75
C ILE A 196 -10.34 25.15 -7.52
N ASP A 197 -9.11 25.56 -7.19
CA ASP A 197 -8.76 26.94 -6.94
C ASP A 197 -9.03 27.84 -8.16
N ALA A 198 -8.63 27.40 -9.34
CA ALA A 198 -8.85 28.12 -10.60
C ALA A 198 -10.32 28.35 -10.89
N ARG A 199 -11.18 27.42 -10.49
CA ARG A 199 -12.62 27.50 -10.74
C ARG A 199 -13.38 28.32 -9.69
N HIS A 200 -12.96 28.23 -8.44
CA HIS A 200 -13.73 28.72 -7.28
C HIS A 200 -13.03 29.84 -6.50
N GLY A 201 -11.79 30.18 -6.85
CA GLY A 201 -11.04 31.24 -6.16
C GLY A 201 -10.60 30.84 -4.74
N THR A 202 -10.45 29.54 -4.49
CA THR A 202 -9.92 29.02 -3.21
C THR A 202 -8.39 29.06 -3.18
N ALA A 203 -7.77 28.59 -2.10
CA ALA A 203 -6.32 28.59 -1.91
C ALA A 203 -5.78 27.20 -1.46
N PHE A 204 -6.46 26.13 -1.81
CA PHE A 204 -6.12 24.78 -1.38
C PHE A 204 -4.73 24.34 -1.90
N ALA A 205 -4.38 24.71 -3.13
CA ALA A 205 -3.09 24.31 -3.71
C ALA A 205 -1.89 24.89 -2.94
N ALA A 206 -1.97 26.18 -2.54
CA ALA A 206 -0.95 26.81 -1.72
C ALA A 206 -0.82 26.12 -0.35
N MET A 207 -1.93 25.77 0.27
CA MET A 207 -1.95 25.03 1.53
C MET A 207 -1.40 23.62 1.38
N CYS A 208 -1.74 22.89 0.31
CA CYS A 208 -1.21 21.56 0.05
C CYS A 208 0.33 21.60 -0.14
N ARG A 209 0.85 22.55 -0.91
CA ARG A 209 2.31 22.71 -1.07
C ARG A 209 3.04 22.93 0.25
N ALA A 210 2.45 23.75 1.13
CA ALA A 210 3.05 24.13 2.39
C ALA A 210 2.97 23.05 3.48
N ARG A 211 1.88 22.24 3.49
CA ARG A 211 1.55 21.38 4.63
C ARG A 211 1.65 19.89 4.36
N VAL A 212 1.62 19.46 3.09
CA VAL A 212 1.70 18.04 2.77
C VAL A 212 3.16 17.62 2.71
N ASP A 213 3.54 16.71 3.59
CA ASP A 213 4.82 16.03 3.60
C ASP A 213 4.73 14.67 2.92
N ILE A 214 5.87 13.97 2.78
CA ILE A 214 5.91 12.63 2.22
C ILE A 214 6.18 11.63 3.32
N SER A 215 5.34 10.58 3.38
CA SER A 215 5.54 9.39 4.16
C SER A 215 5.36 8.18 3.24
N TYR A 216 6.46 7.52 2.89
CA TYR A 216 6.39 6.33 2.06
C TYR A 216 5.71 5.18 2.79
N PRO A 217 5.07 4.21 2.08
CA PRO A 217 4.48 3.05 2.71
C PRO A 217 5.47 2.24 3.54
N ALA A 218 5.09 1.90 4.76
CA ALA A 218 5.91 1.13 5.69
C ALA A 218 5.89 -0.37 5.34
N ILE A 219 7.05 -0.97 5.05
CA ILE A 219 7.18 -2.37 4.61
C ILE A 219 7.98 -3.14 5.66
N ASP A 220 7.51 -4.32 6.06
CA ASP A 220 8.29 -5.23 6.91
C ASP A 220 9.40 -5.90 6.11
N SER A 221 10.59 -5.31 6.09
CA SER A 221 11.72 -5.81 5.33
C SER A 221 12.17 -7.20 5.78
N ARG A 222 11.99 -7.56 7.06
CA ARG A 222 12.42 -8.85 7.62
C ARG A 222 11.73 -10.04 6.95
N GLN A 223 10.47 -9.88 6.53
CA GLN A 223 9.77 -10.93 5.80
C GLN A 223 10.50 -11.33 4.51
N PHE A 224 11.29 -10.42 3.93
CA PHE A 224 11.98 -10.59 2.66
C PHE A 224 13.49 -10.83 2.84
N THR A 225 14.11 -10.26 3.87
CA THR A 225 15.56 -10.35 4.08
C THR A 225 15.96 -11.56 4.90
N ASP A 226 15.13 -11.97 5.86
CA ASP A 226 15.40 -13.04 6.81
C ASP A 226 14.87 -14.41 6.33
N LEU A 227 14.83 -14.61 5.01
CA LEU A 227 14.34 -15.84 4.40
C LEU A 227 15.20 -17.06 4.78
N ASP A 228 14.54 -18.08 5.28
CA ASP A 228 15.16 -19.40 5.45
C ASP A 228 15.39 -20.06 4.08
N ARG A 229 16.62 -19.95 3.60
CA ARG A 229 17.05 -20.54 2.32
C ARG A 229 16.81 -22.05 2.23
N SER A 230 16.82 -22.77 3.34
CA SER A 230 16.54 -24.21 3.34
C SER A 230 15.08 -24.52 2.96
N ARG A 231 14.17 -23.58 3.19
CA ARG A 231 12.75 -23.69 2.82
C ARG A 231 12.48 -23.28 1.36
N LEU A 232 13.35 -22.46 0.75
CA LEU A 232 13.15 -21.92 -0.60
C LEU A 232 12.92 -23.05 -1.60
N ASP A 233 13.84 -23.98 -1.70
CA ASP A 233 13.76 -25.10 -2.64
C ASP A 233 12.50 -25.96 -2.42
N ALA A 234 12.13 -26.19 -1.15
CA ALA A 234 10.93 -26.97 -0.82
C ALA A 234 9.65 -26.25 -1.20
N VAL A 235 9.58 -24.92 -1.00
CA VAL A 235 8.42 -24.09 -1.38
C VAL A 235 8.29 -24.06 -2.90
N LEU A 236 9.39 -23.79 -3.62
CA LEU A 236 9.37 -23.73 -5.08
C LEU A 236 9.06 -25.09 -5.71
N ALA A 237 9.61 -26.19 -5.18
CA ALA A 237 9.37 -27.54 -5.69
C ALA A 237 7.89 -27.95 -5.61
N ARG A 238 7.14 -27.51 -4.59
CA ARG A 238 5.67 -27.73 -4.49
C ARG A 238 4.90 -27.13 -5.66
N ARG A 239 5.42 -26.06 -6.25
CA ARG A 239 4.86 -25.38 -7.44
C ARG A 239 5.51 -25.85 -8.75
N GLY A 240 6.40 -26.83 -8.73
CA GLY A 240 7.15 -27.27 -9.91
C GLY A 240 8.17 -26.24 -10.40
N LEU A 241 8.58 -25.34 -9.53
CA LEU A 241 9.57 -24.30 -9.79
C LEU A 241 10.93 -24.64 -9.17
N ARG A 242 11.96 -23.88 -9.57
CA ARG A 242 13.30 -23.94 -8.99
C ARG A 242 13.84 -22.53 -8.79
N ASP A 243 14.81 -22.39 -7.90
CA ASP A 243 15.52 -21.12 -7.67
C ASP A 243 16.20 -20.63 -8.98
N ASP A 244 16.15 -19.33 -9.22
CA ASP A 244 16.62 -18.66 -10.45
C ASP A 244 16.06 -19.30 -11.73
N GLY A 245 14.80 -19.75 -11.69
CA GLY A 245 14.24 -20.61 -12.74
C GLY A 245 12.93 -20.17 -13.36
N TYR A 246 12.45 -18.93 -13.17
CA TYR A 246 11.20 -18.43 -13.75
C TYR A 246 11.12 -16.89 -13.76
N VAL A 247 10.36 -16.36 -14.70
CA VAL A 247 9.89 -14.95 -14.68
C VAL A 247 8.66 -14.87 -13.81
N LEU A 248 8.57 -13.89 -12.92
CA LEU A 248 7.44 -13.71 -12.02
C LEU A 248 6.69 -12.40 -12.28
N PHE A 249 5.38 -12.48 -12.35
CA PHE A 249 4.45 -11.41 -12.02
C PHE A 249 3.70 -11.81 -10.75
N LEU A 250 3.64 -10.94 -9.75
CA LEU A 250 2.88 -11.19 -8.53
C LEU A 250 2.21 -9.91 -8.05
N SER A 251 0.92 -9.77 -8.31
CA SER A 251 0.09 -8.64 -7.89
C SER A 251 -1.38 -8.95 -8.16
N ARG A 252 -2.28 -8.01 -7.81
CA ARG A 252 -3.68 -8.08 -8.26
C ARG A 252 -3.74 -8.06 -9.79
N VAL A 253 -4.56 -8.92 -10.35
CA VAL A 253 -4.70 -9.07 -11.82
C VAL A 253 -5.75 -8.10 -12.35
N THR A 254 -5.31 -6.88 -12.69
CA THR A 254 -6.14 -5.79 -13.23
C THR A 254 -5.53 -5.22 -14.50
N LYS A 255 -6.32 -4.49 -15.31
CA LYS A 255 -5.85 -3.84 -16.54
C LYS A 255 -4.67 -2.90 -16.33
N ALA A 256 -4.63 -2.24 -15.17
CA ALA A 256 -3.57 -1.29 -14.85
C ALA A 256 -2.21 -1.95 -14.56
N LYS A 257 -2.13 -3.27 -14.39
CA LYS A 257 -0.89 -3.98 -14.06
C LYS A 257 -0.10 -4.49 -15.27
N GLY A 258 -0.63 -4.34 -16.50
CA GLY A 258 0.09 -4.61 -17.74
C GLY A 258 0.45 -6.08 -17.98
N VAL A 259 -0.33 -7.02 -17.43
CA VAL A 259 -0.08 -8.47 -17.60
C VAL A 259 -0.28 -8.90 -19.05
N ASP A 260 -1.15 -8.24 -19.78
CA ASP A 260 -1.36 -8.44 -21.22
C ASP A 260 -0.09 -8.16 -22.02
N ASP A 261 0.59 -7.02 -21.75
CA ASP A 261 1.87 -6.69 -22.40
C ASP A 261 2.99 -7.64 -21.97
N LEU A 262 2.97 -8.09 -20.70
CA LEU A 262 3.93 -9.08 -20.23
C LEU A 262 3.77 -10.41 -20.96
N ILE A 263 2.56 -10.91 -21.17
CA ILE A 263 2.32 -12.16 -21.90
C ILE A 263 2.86 -12.03 -23.35
N ASP A 264 2.56 -10.93 -24.04
CA ASP A 264 3.01 -10.71 -25.41
C ASP A 264 4.53 -10.52 -25.48
N GLY A 265 5.10 -9.73 -24.57
CA GLY A 265 6.53 -9.51 -24.48
C GLY A 265 7.29 -10.80 -24.17
N TYR A 266 6.79 -11.62 -23.23
CA TYR A 266 7.37 -12.93 -22.94
C TYR A 266 7.30 -13.85 -24.17
N ALA A 267 6.19 -13.89 -24.88
CA ALA A 267 6.03 -14.68 -26.10
C ALA A 267 6.99 -14.24 -27.23
N ALA A 268 7.37 -12.96 -27.27
CA ALA A 268 8.33 -12.42 -28.24
C ALA A 268 9.80 -12.60 -27.79
N SER A 269 10.08 -12.82 -26.50
CA SER A 269 11.44 -12.93 -25.95
C SER A 269 12.04 -14.31 -26.17
N HIS A 270 13.38 -14.40 -26.18
CA HIS A 270 14.12 -15.68 -26.11
C HIS A 270 14.13 -16.26 -24.71
N ALA A 271 13.82 -15.47 -23.68
CA ALA A 271 13.74 -15.94 -22.29
C ALA A 271 12.78 -17.13 -22.13
N ARG A 272 11.69 -17.19 -22.94
CA ARG A 272 10.73 -18.30 -22.96
C ARG A 272 11.37 -19.68 -23.21
N GLU A 273 12.52 -19.73 -23.87
CA GLU A 273 13.24 -20.98 -24.15
C GLU A 273 14.00 -21.49 -22.89
N ARG A 274 14.25 -20.63 -21.93
CA ARG A 274 15.03 -20.90 -20.70
C ARG A 274 14.16 -21.15 -19.49
N VAL A 275 13.22 -20.24 -19.22
CA VAL A 275 12.44 -20.22 -17.98
C VAL A 275 10.95 -19.96 -18.26
N PRO A 276 10.00 -20.58 -17.51
CA PRO A 276 8.58 -20.29 -17.62
C PRO A 276 8.23 -18.90 -17.09
N LEU A 277 7.06 -18.39 -17.51
CA LEU A 277 6.41 -17.24 -16.93
C LEU A 277 5.38 -17.70 -15.88
N VAL A 278 5.50 -17.19 -14.67
CA VAL A 278 4.54 -17.39 -13.58
C VAL A 278 3.75 -16.09 -13.38
N ILE A 279 2.43 -16.20 -13.51
CA ILE A 279 1.49 -15.11 -13.21
C ILE A 279 0.77 -15.47 -11.92
N ALA A 280 1.14 -14.82 -10.83
CA ALA A 280 0.62 -15.08 -9.49
C ALA A 280 -0.32 -13.95 -9.04
N GLY A 281 -1.51 -14.33 -8.56
CA GLY A 281 -2.52 -13.42 -8.04
C GLY A 281 -3.88 -13.55 -8.71
N THR A 282 -4.86 -12.87 -8.13
CA THR A 282 -6.26 -12.89 -8.58
C THR A 282 -6.74 -11.51 -9.00
N GLY A 283 -7.83 -11.46 -9.75
CA GLY A 283 -8.47 -10.22 -10.15
C GLY A 283 -9.39 -10.37 -11.36
N PRO A 284 -10.12 -9.29 -11.71
CA PRO A 284 -11.16 -9.34 -12.74
C PRO A 284 -10.64 -9.68 -14.14
N GLU A 285 -9.37 -9.42 -14.43
CA GLU A 285 -8.78 -9.70 -15.74
C GLU A 285 -8.27 -11.14 -15.90
N ALA A 286 -8.23 -11.96 -14.84
CA ALA A 286 -7.67 -13.30 -14.87
C ALA A 286 -8.26 -14.19 -15.97
N PRO A 287 -9.59 -14.25 -16.24
CA PRO A 287 -10.14 -15.06 -17.32
C PRO A 287 -9.65 -14.61 -18.72
N ALA A 288 -9.61 -13.31 -19.00
CA ALA A 288 -9.16 -12.77 -20.27
C ALA A 288 -7.66 -13.02 -20.50
N LEU A 289 -6.84 -12.90 -19.45
CA LEU A 289 -5.40 -13.15 -19.52
C LEU A 289 -5.07 -14.64 -19.69
N ARG A 290 -5.83 -15.54 -19.08
CA ARG A 290 -5.71 -16.98 -19.33
C ARG A 290 -6.04 -17.33 -20.78
N ALA A 291 -7.09 -16.73 -21.34
CA ALA A 291 -7.42 -16.91 -22.76
C ALA A 291 -6.30 -16.37 -23.67
N ARG A 292 -5.71 -15.19 -23.34
CA ARG A 292 -4.57 -14.63 -24.07
C ARG A 292 -3.35 -15.53 -24.01
N ALA A 293 -3.00 -16.03 -22.82
CA ALA A 293 -1.89 -16.95 -22.63
C ALA A 293 -2.08 -18.24 -23.42
N ALA A 294 -3.29 -18.83 -23.41
CA ALA A 294 -3.63 -20.03 -24.15
C ALA A 294 -3.55 -19.85 -25.69
N ALA A 295 -3.76 -18.64 -26.18
CA ALA A 295 -3.63 -18.30 -27.59
C ALA A 295 -2.20 -17.94 -28.00
N SER A 296 -1.28 -17.79 -27.06
CA SER A 296 0.12 -17.43 -27.35
C SER A 296 0.93 -18.61 -27.89
N SER A 297 2.04 -18.30 -28.58
CA SER A 297 2.95 -19.31 -29.13
C SER A 297 3.75 -20.08 -28.05
N CYS A 298 3.63 -19.70 -26.79
CA CYS A 298 4.30 -20.28 -25.64
C CYS A 298 3.33 -20.62 -24.47
N ALA A 299 2.10 -21.01 -24.84
CA ALA A 299 1.04 -21.33 -23.86
C ALA A 299 1.47 -22.36 -22.80
N ASP A 300 2.26 -23.35 -23.21
CA ASP A 300 2.83 -24.41 -22.35
C ASP A 300 3.89 -23.90 -21.36
N ARG A 301 4.34 -22.67 -21.51
CA ARG A 301 5.38 -22.01 -20.68
C ARG A 301 4.80 -20.96 -19.74
N ILE A 302 3.49 -20.73 -19.73
CA ILE A 302 2.82 -19.73 -18.90
C ILE A 302 1.96 -20.43 -17.85
N VAL A 303 2.24 -20.17 -16.58
CA VAL A 303 1.56 -20.80 -15.44
C VAL A 303 0.87 -19.73 -14.60
N PHE A 304 -0.33 -20.03 -14.10
CA PHE A 304 -1.10 -19.13 -13.23
C PHE A 304 -1.26 -19.75 -11.84
N PHE A 305 -0.99 -18.95 -10.81
CA PHE A 305 -1.23 -19.29 -9.40
C PHE A 305 -2.22 -18.32 -8.79
N ASP A 306 -3.39 -18.81 -8.39
CA ASP A 306 -4.49 -17.99 -7.83
C ASP A 306 -4.53 -18.04 -6.30
N ASP A 307 -3.74 -18.90 -5.68
CA ASP A 307 -3.80 -19.30 -4.28
C ASP A 307 -2.49 -19.05 -3.51
N VAL A 308 -1.69 -18.07 -3.97
CA VAL A 308 -0.44 -17.70 -3.30
C VAL A 308 -0.75 -16.98 -1.99
N ASP A 309 -0.24 -17.51 -0.88
CA ASP A 309 -0.32 -16.88 0.43
C ASP A 309 0.86 -15.93 0.73
N ASP A 310 0.80 -15.25 1.86
CA ASP A 310 1.82 -14.26 2.24
C ASP A 310 3.19 -14.91 2.54
N ASP A 311 3.23 -16.15 3.06
CA ASP A 311 4.49 -16.87 3.33
C ASP A 311 5.14 -17.30 2.00
N GLU A 312 4.37 -17.89 1.10
CA GLU A 312 4.85 -18.35 -0.21
C GLU A 312 5.27 -17.18 -1.12
N LYS A 313 4.59 -16.03 -1.03
CA LYS A 313 4.89 -14.81 -1.79
C LYS A 313 6.38 -14.44 -1.70
N THR A 314 6.95 -14.45 -0.51
CA THR A 314 8.33 -14.03 -0.27
C THR A 314 9.34 -14.96 -0.96
N PHE A 315 9.09 -16.27 -0.93
CA PHE A 315 9.94 -17.26 -1.61
C PHE A 315 9.81 -17.20 -3.13
N LEU A 316 8.60 -16.99 -3.64
CA LEU A 316 8.39 -16.77 -5.08
C LEU A 316 9.12 -15.52 -5.58
N MET A 317 9.12 -14.43 -4.82
CA MET A 317 9.88 -13.24 -5.18
C MET A 317 11.39 -13.51 -5.16
N ALA A 318 11.89 -14.15 -4.11
CA ALA A 318 13.31 -14.41 -3.93
C ALA A 318 13.90 -15.35 -5.00
N GLY A 319 13.15 -16.40 -5.41
CA GLY A 319 13.60 -17.41 -6.38
C GLY A 319 13.38 -17.03 -7.83
N SER A 320 12.80 -15.86 -8.15
CA SER A 320 12.54 -15.48 -9.55
C SER A 320 13.79 -14.94 -10.25
N THR A 321 14.01 -15.35 -11.51
CA THR A 321 15.10 -14.87 -12.37
C THR A 321 14.88 -13.42 -12.82
N ALA A 322 13.63 -13.00 -12.96
CA ALA A 322 13.20 -11.62 -13.20
C ALA A 322 11.78 -11.43 -12.66
N TYR A 323 11.47 -10.20 -12.25
CA TYR A 323 10.13 -9.81 -11.83
C TYR A 323 9.61 -8.71 -12.74
N VAL A 324 8.39 -8.85 -13.25
CA VAL A 324 7.82 -7.87 -14.19
C VAL A 324 6.51 -7.31 -13.66
N LEU A 325 6.44 -5.99 -13.55
CA LEU A 325 5.22 -5.25 -13.26
C LEU A 325 5.14 -4.04 -14.22
N ALA A 326 4.61 -4.27 -15.42
CA ALA A 326 4.53 -3.28 -16.49
C ALA A 326 3.28 -2.39 -16.35
N SER A 327 3.15 -1.69 -15.21
CA SER A 327 1.97 -0.89 -14.88
C SER A 327 1.65 0.16 -15.94
N LYS A 328 0.35 0.34 -16.20
CA LYS A 328 -0.22 1.29 -17.17
C LYS A 328 -1.10 2.32 -16.45
N PRO A 329 -0.97 3.61 -16.73
CA PRO A 329 -1.93 4.58 -16.21
C PRO A 329 -3.31 4.32 -16.80
N ARG A 330 -4.34 4.37 -15.96
CA ARG A 330 -5.75 4.27 -16.34
C ARG A 330 -6.52 5.41 -15.69
N PRO A 331 -7.66 5.84 -16.24
CA PRO A 331 -8.46 6.89 -15.62
C PRO A 331 -8.86 6.56 -14.19
N GLU A 332 -9.10 5.28 -13.90
CA GLU A 332 -9.51 4.78 -12.60
C GLU A 332 -8.36 4.43 -11.66
N PHE A 333 -7.13 4.32 -12.17
CA PHE A 333 -5.99 3.88 -11.36
C PHE A 333 -4.64 4.26 -11.98
N VAL A 334 -3.78 4.85 -11.17
CA VAL A 334 -2.34 4.99 -11.43
C VAL A 334 -1.59 4.42 -10.22
N GLU A 335 -0.45 3.77 -10.43
CA GLU A 335 0.38 3.27 -9.33
C GLU A 335 0.94 4.45 -8.55
N THR A 336 0.52 4.62 -7.31
CA THR A 336 0.92 5.77 -6.49
C THR A 336 2.26 5.60 -5.81
N PHE A 337 2.75 4.34 -5.71
CA PHE A 337 4.08 4.04 -5.19
C PHE A 337 4.65 2.76 -5.82
N GLY A 338 4.05 1.59 -5.55
CA GLY A 338 4.54 0.31 -6.08
C GLY A 338 5.15 -0.58 -5.00
N ILE A 339 4.42 -0.83 -3.91
CA ILE A 339 4.85 -1.68 -2.78
C ILE A 339 5.43 -3.01 -3.24
N ALA A 340 4.78 -3.71 -4.20
CA ALA A 340 5.23 -5.00 -4.69
C ALA A 340 6.62 -4.96 -5.37
N LEU A 341 7.02 -3.82 -5.93
CA LEU A 341 8.35 -3.61 -6.51
C LEU A 341 9.41 -3.53 -5.39
N VAL A 342 9.10 -2.78 -4.33
CA VAL A 342 9.98 -2.67 -3.16
C VAL A 342 10.11 -4.03 -2.46
N GLU A 343 9.00 -4.75 -2.25
CA GLU A 343 9.00 -6.11 -1.70
C GLU A 343 9.90 -7.04 -2.51
N LYS A 344 9.82 -6.97 -3.84
CA LYS A 344 10.69 -7.74 -4.73
C LYS A 344 12.17 -7.35 -4.58
N MET A 345 12.50 -6.08 -4.51
CA MET A 345 13.89 -5.65 -4.30
C MET A 345 14.42 -6.12 -2.95
N LEU A 346 13.62 -6.08 -1.89
CA LEU A 346 13.96 -6.63 -0.56
C LEU A 346 14.20 -8.14 -0.61
N ALA A 347 13.35 -8.89 -1.31
CA ALA A 347 13.48 -10.34 -1.45
C ALA A 347 14.76 -10.76 -2.23
N GLY A 348 15.23 -9.91 -3.13
CA GLY A 348 16.37 -10.23 -4.01
C GLY A 348 15.96 -11.14 -5.17
N GLY A 349 16.86 -12.02 -5.61
CA GLY A 349 16.70 -12.79 -6.85
C GLY A 349 17.06 -11.97 -8.08
N GLY A 350 16.30 -12.10 -9.17
CA GLY A 350 16.53 -11.35 -10.39
C GLY A 350 16.04 -9.90 -10.36
N PRO A 351 16.36 -9.11 -11.41
CA PRO A 351 16.00 -7.69 -11.46
C PRO A 351 14.49 -7.46 -11.59
N VAL A 352 14.10 -6.25 -11.23
CA VAL A 352 12.77 -5.69 -11.49
C VAL A 352 12.74 -5.10 -12.91
N ILE A 353 11.70 -5.42 -13.68
CA ILE A 353 11.36 -4.80 -14.96
C ILE A 353 10.02 -4.09 -14.76
N THR A 354 9.96 -2.79 -14.98
CA THR A 354 8.76 -1.99 -14.71
C THR A 354 8.65 -0.77 -15.64
N THR A 355 7.60 0.01 -15.48
CA THR A 355 7.38 1.27 -16.23
C THR A 355 7.59 2.46 -15.31
N ALA A 356 7.92 3.62 -15.86
CA ALA A 356 8.07 4.87 -15.09
C ALA A 356 6.71 5.59 -14.94
N THR A 357 5.67 4.89 -14.43
CA THR A 357 4.34 5.47 -14.22
C THR A 357 4.08 5.80 -12.76
N GLY A 358 3.45 6.96 -12.52
CA GLY A 358 3.06 7.35 -11.17
C GLY A 358 4.25 7.48 -10.21
N GLY A 359 4.12 6.90 -9.02
CA GLY A 359 5.14 6.86 -7.98
C GLY A 359 6.17 5.74 -8.14
N ILE A 360 6.10 4.92 -9.20
CA ILE A 360 7.07 3.83 -9.42
C ILE A 360 8.54 4.32 -9.43
N PRO A 361 8.90 5.44 -10.08
CA PRO A 361 10.27 5.92 -10.06
C PRO A 361 10.82 6.16 -8.65
N GLU A 362 9.98 6.61 -7.71
CA GLU A 362 10.38 6.79 -6.32
C GLU A 362 10.60 5.45 -5.60
N ALA A 363 9.77 4.45 -5.91
CA ALA A 363 9.85 3.13 -5.29
C ALA A 363 11.07 2.33 -5.74
N VAL A 364 11.54 2.51 -6.99
CA VAL A 364 12.62 1.69 -7.54
C VAL A 364 13.95 2.43 -7.73
N GLY A 365 13.95 3.79 -7.74
CA GLY A 365 15.14 4.59 -8.07
C GLY A 365 15.77 4.12 -9.38
N ASP A 366 17.09 4.01 -9.39
CA ASP A 366 17.87 3.53 -10.54
C ASP A 366 18.10 1.99 -10.51
N HIS A 367 17.32 1.26 -9.70
CA HIS A 367 17.54 -0.16 -9.44
C HIS A 367 16.58 -1.10 -10.20
N ALA A 368 15.86 -0.59 -11.20
CA ALA A 368 14.99 -1.38 -12.07
C ALA A 368 15.31 -1.14 -13.55
N LEU A 369 14.94 -2.11 -14.39
CA LEU A 369 14.93 -1.95 -15.84
C LEU A 369 13.61 -1.28 -16.24
N ILE A 370 13.69 -0.02 -16.68
CA ILE A 370 12.52 0.76 -17.06
C ILE A 370 12.19 0.52 -18.54
N VAL A 371 10.95 0.15 -18.81
CA VAL A 371 10.40 -0.03 -20.16
C VAL A 371 9.28 0.97 -20.45
N PRO A 372 9.05 1.35 -21.70
CA PRO A 372 7.91 2.19 -22.06
C PRO A 372 6.57 1.50 -21.73
N VAL A 373 5.55 2.31 -21.44
CA VAL A 373 4.19 1.85 -21.19
C VAL A 373 3.60 1.25 -22.47
N ALA A 374 2.89 0.11 -22.33
CA ALA A 374 2.23 -0.57 -23.45
C ALA A 374 3.19 -0.96 -24.59
N ASP A 375 4.41 -1.35 -24.26
CA ASP A 375 5.43 -1.79 -25.21
C ASP A 375 5.91 -3.21 -24.90
N PRO A 376 5.23 -4.25 -25.41
CA PRO A 376 5.62 -5.64 -25.24
C PRO A 376 7.03 -5.95 -25.78
N MET A 377 7.49 -5.24 -26.84
CA MET A 377 8.81 -5.50 -27.43
C MET A 377 9.94 -5.02 -26.50
N SER A 378 9.76 -3.89 -25.84
CA SER A 378 10.71 -3.44 -24.82
C SER A 378 10.72 -4.38 -23.61
N ILE A 379 9.59 -4.97 -23.22
CA ILE A 379 9.54 -6.01 -22.19
C ILE A 379 10.32 -7.25 -22.65
N ALA A 380 10.15 -7.70 -23.90
CA ALA A 380 10.89 -8.82 -24.47
C ALA A 380 12.41 -8.59 -24.42
N GLN A 381 12.85 -7.41 -24.82
CA GLN A 381 14.26 -7.04 -24.80
C GLN A 381 14.81 -7.00 -23.36
N ALA A 382 14.07 -6.42 -22.41
CA ALA A 382 14.48 -6.37 -21.01
C ALA A 382 14.57 -7.77 -20.38
N LEU A 383 13.66 -8.69 -20.74
CA LEU A 383 13.74 -10.10 -20.33
C LEU A 383 14.98 -10.78 -20.90
N ASP A 384 15.27 -10.59 -22.19
CA ASP A 384 16.46 -11.15 -22.84
C ASP A 384 17.73 -10.59 -22.23
N ASP A 385 17.79 -9.29 -21.94
CA ASP A 385 18.95 -8.68 -21.26
C ASP A 385 19.13 -9.24 -19.84
N ALA A 386 18.04 -9.34 -19.07
CA ALA A 386 18.10 -9.86 -17.70
C ALA A 386 18.49 -11.35 -17.60
N ILE A 387 18.01 -12.18 -18.55
CA ILE A 387 18.10 -13.66 -18.45
C ILE A 387 19.21 -14.23 -19.32
N MET A 388 19.40 -13.66 -20.53
CA MET A 388 20.31 -14.21 -21.52
C MET A 388 21.68 -13.52 -21.54
N ARG A 389 21.73 -12.22 -21.21
CA ARG A 389 22.93 -11.40 -21.37
C ARG A 389 23.60 -11.01 -20.06
N THR A 390 22.83 -11.00 -18.95
CA THR A 390 23.36 -10.68 -17.62
C THR A 390 23.82 -11.94 -16.90
N SER A 391 25.07 -11.97 -16.44
CA SER A 391 25.60 -13.10 -15.69
C SER A 391 24.92 -13.25 -14.31
N PRO A 392 24.91 -14.47 -13.70
CA PRO A 392 24.39 -14.65 -12.36
C PRO A 392 25.04 -13.73 -11.30
N ALA A 393 26.36 -13.49 -11.44
CA ALA A 393 27.09 -12.61 -10.52
C ALA A 393 26.64 -11.16 -10.63
N GLU A 394 26.43 -10.65 -11.85
CA GLU A 394 25.91 -9.29 -12.07
C GLU A 394 24.47 -9.16 -11.58
N ARG A 395 23.61 -10.17 -11.80
CA ARG A 395 22.25 -10.19 -11.24
C ARG A 395 22.28 -10.12 -9.73
N ALA A 396 23.13 -10.91 -9.07
CA ALA A 396 23.29 -10.90 -7.63
C ALA A 396 23.77 -9.53 -7.10
N GLN A 397 24.72 -8.89 -7.79
CA GLN A 397 25.22 -7.56 -7.44
C GLN A 397 24.12 -6.49 -7.57
N ARG A 398 23.37 -6.49 -8.67
CA ARG A 398 22.23 -5.56 -8.87
C ARG A 398 21.14 -5.79 -7.83
N ALA A 399 20.82 -7.04 -7.50
CA ALA A 399 19.85 -7.37 -6.47
C ALA A 399 20.27 -6.90 -5.07
N ALA A 400 21.58 -7.00 -4.75
CA ALA A 400 22.10 -6.50 -3.48
C ALA A 400 21.97 -4.95 -3.38
N ALA A 401 22.33 -4.22 -4.45
CA ALA A 401 22.18 -2.76 -4.50
C ALA A 401 20.70 -2.33 -4.42
N ALA A 402 19.80 -3.05 -5.13
CA ALA A 402 18.37 -2.80 -5.07
C ALA A 402 17.79 -3.03 -3.66
N ARG A 403 18.25 -4.08 -2.98
CA ARG A 403 17.85 -4.37 -1.59
C ARG A 403 18.32 -3.27 -0.65
N GLU A 404 19.58 -2.83 -0.76
CA GLU A 404 20.12 -1.74 0.07
C GLU A 404 19.29 -0.46 -0.11
N PHE A 405 18.99 -0.08 -1.34
CA PHE A 405 18.12 1.06 -1.63
C PHE A 405 16.71 0.87 -1.01
N ALA A 406 16.13 -0.33 -1.14
CA ALA A 406 14.77 -0.62 -0.67
C ALA A 406 14.63 -0.59 0.86
N MET A 407 15.73 -0.76 1.61
CA MET A 407 15.75 -0.69 3.07
C MET A 407 15.30 0.67 3.62
N GLN A 408 15.35 1.75 2.84
CA GLN A 408 14.80 3.04 3.25
C GLN A 408 13.30 3.00 3.50
N PHE A 409 12.58 2.04 2.93
CA PHE A 409 11.14 1.83 3.08
C PHE A 409 10.80 0.80 4.17
N ASP A 410 11.83 0.31 4.90
CA ASP A 410 11.58 -0.52 6.08
C ASP A 410 10.68 0.21 7.08
N ARG A 411 9.74 -0.53 7.66
CA ARG A 411 8.72 0.01 8.57
C ARG A 411 9.30 0.81 9.74
N ILE A 412 10.47 0.42 10.24
CA ILE A 412 11.14 1.15 11.32
C ILE A 412 11.61 2.51 10.82
N ASN A 413 12.27 2.56 9.68
CA ASN A 413 12.77 3.79 9.08
C ASN A 413 11.64 4.75 8.70
N VAL A 414 10.53 4.22 8.18
CA VAL A 414 9.35 5.03 7.82
C VAL A 414 8.69 5.57 9.09
N PHE A 415 8.44 4.71 10.08
CA PHE A 415 7.85 5.11 11.35
C PHE A 415 8.67 6.20 12.03
N ASP A 416 9.97 5.98 12.21
CA ASP A 416 10.84 6.92 12.91
C ASP A 416 10.88 8.29 12.21
N ARG A 417 10.93 8.33 10.87
CA ARG A 417 10.87 9.59 10.10
C ARG A 417 9.54 10.31 10.23
N LEU A 418 8.42 9.59 10.21
CA LEU A 418 7.09 10.16 10.37
C LEU A 418 6.91 10.71 11.79
N PHE A 419 7.20 9.90 12.79
CA PHE A 419 6.95 10.25 14.18
C PHE A 419 7.97 11.26 14.75
N ALA A 420 9.17 11.39 14.20
CA ALA A 420 10.09 12.48 14.56
C ALA A 420 9.50 13.89 14.34
N ARG A 421 8.52 14.01 13.42
CA ARG A 421 7.80 15.27 13.16
C ARG A 421 6.57 15.45 14.04
N VAL A 422 5.96 14.35 14.46
CA VAL A 422 4.70 14.32 15.23
C VAL A 422 5.01 14.45 16.72
N ASP A 423 6.01 13.73 17.18
CA ASP A 423 6.42 13.68 18.58
C ASP A 423 7.95 13.52 18.64
N PRO A 424 8.68 14.62 18.85
CA PRO A 424 10.15 14.58 18.94
C PRO A 424 10.69 13.67 20.05
N THR A 425 9.87 13.26 21.03
CA THR A 425 10.30 12.37 22.10
C THR A 425 10.41 10.91 21.65
N THR A 426 9.74 10.51 20.57
CA THR A 426 9.84 9.15 20.00
C THR A 426 11.14 8.91 19.24
N ALA A 427 11.80 9.94 18.73
CA ALA A 427 13.04 9.83 17.97
C ALA A 427 14.29 9.57 18.85
N ALA A 428 14.17 9.65 20.17
CA ALA A 428 15.28 9.55 21.12
C ALA A 428 15.33 8.21 21.89
N ALA A 429 14.44 7.27 21.60
CA ALA A 429 14.39 5.94 22.19
C ALA A 429 14.84 4.87 21.18
#